data_d8ac2a2e6536b2cc99281ff03dad02a9
#
_entry.id   d8ac2a2e6536b2cc99281ff03dad02a9
#
_cell.length_a   1.000
_cell.length_b   1.000
_cell.length_c   1.000
_cell.angle_alpha   90.00
_cell.angle_beta   90.00
_cell.angle_gamma   90.00
#
_symmetry.space_group_name_H-M   'P 1'
#
loop_
_entity.id
_entity.type
_entity.pdbx_description
1 polymer ?
#
loop_
_entity_poly.entity_id
_entity_poly.type
_entity_poly.pdbx_seq_one_letter_code
_entity_poly.pdbx_strand_id
1 'polypeptide(L)'
;RGLGDVYKRQEIILPADWKGKEIFAHFGSVTSNMYLWVNGRYVGYSEDSKLEAEFNLTNYLKPGKNVIAFQVFRWCDGSYLEDQDFFRYSGVGRDCYLYARDKKYIQDIRLTPDLDSQYKDGTLNIAVDLKGSGTVALDLTDTQGNSVATADLKGSGKLNTTLSISNPAKWTAETPNLYTLTATLKNGNNVVEVIPVKVGFRKIELKGGQILVNGQPVLFKGADRHEMDPDGGYVVSLERMLQDIKVMKELNINAVRTCHYPDDNRWYDLCDQYGLYVVAEANVESHGMGYGDQTLAKNPSYAKAHMERNQRNVQRGYNHPSIIFWSLGNEAGMGPNFEECYTWIKNEDKTRAVQYEQAGTSEFTDIFCPMYYDYDACIKYSEGDIQKPLIQCEYAHAMGNSQGGFKEYWDIIRKYPKYQGGFIWDFVDQSCHCLLYTSPS
;
A
#
# COMPACT_ATOMS: atom_id res chain seq x y z
N ARG A 1 25.50 15.58 -15.35
CA ARG A 1 24.98 16.34 -14.18
C ARG A 1 23.53 16.70 -14.49
N GLY A 2 22.57 15.99 -13.89
CA GLY A 2 21.15 16.36 -13.98
C GLY A 2 20.91 17.69 -13.29
N LEU A 3 20.05 18.51 -13.88
CA LEU A 3 19.51 19.72 -13.23
C LEU A 3 18.75 19.23 -11.98
N GLY A 4 18.95 19.91 -10.85
CA GLY A 4 18.25 19.59 -9.59
C GLY A 4 16.73 19.77 -9.68
N ASP A 5 16.26 20.52 -10.69
CA ASP A 5 14.87 20.85 -10.92
C ASP A 5 14.47 20.52 -12.35
N VAL A 6 13.25 19.99 -12.53
CA VAL A 6 12.69 19.67 -13.84
C VAL A 6 11.40 20.45 -14.05
N TYR A 7 11.33 21.14 -15.19
CA TYR A 7 10.12 21.83 -15.63
C TYR A 7 9.46 21.03 -16.75
N LYS A 8 8.21 20.63 -16.54
CA LYS A 8 7.38 20.00 -17.56
C LYS A 8 6.24 20.94 -17.94
N ARG A 9 6.08 21.21 -19.22
CA ARG A 9 4.99 22.03 -19.75
C ARG A 9 4.37 21.33 -20.96
N GLN A 10 3.05 21.14 -20.89
CA GLN A 10 2.30 20.48 -21.94
C GLN A 10 1.06 21.29 -22.33
N GLU A 11 0.80 21.35 -23.62
CA GLU A 11 -0.45 21.86 -24.17
C GLU A 11 -1.41 20.72 -24.38
N ILE A 12 -2.65 20.92 -23.95
CA ILE A 12 -3.72 19.94 -24.07
C ILE A 12 -4.96 20.57 -24.67
N ILE A 13 -5.72 19.76 -25.41
CA ILE A 13 -7.07 20.11 -25.88
C ILE A 13 -8.03 19.14 -25.22
N LEU A 14 -8.99 19.67 -24.48
CA LEU A 14 -10.00 18.84 -23.79
C LEU A 14 -10.93 18.18 -24.82
N PRO A 15 -11.27 16.90 -24.64
CA PRO A 15 -12.32 16.24 -25.40
C PRO A 15 -13.66 16.99 -25.27
N ALA A 16 -14.44 17.04 -26.36
CA ALA A 16 -15.69 17.80 -26.39
C ALA A 16 -16.75 17.24 -25.42
N ASP A 17 -16.74 15.93 -25.20
CA ASP A 17 -17.62 15.20 -24.28
C ASP A 17 -17.29 15.39 -22.80
N TRP A 18 -16.19 16.09 -22.49
CA TRP A 18 -15.84 16.48 -21.11
C TRP A 18 -16.50 17.79 -20.66
N LYS A 19 -17.21 18.45 -21.58
CA LYS A 19 -17.91 19.70 -21.25
C LYS A 19 -18.93 19.46 -20.13
N GLY A 20 -18.80 20.24 -19.05
CA GLY A 20 -19.70 20.18 -17.91
C GLY A 20 -19.40 19.10 -16.87
N LYS A 21 -18.36 18.32 -17.09
CA LYS A 21 -17.83 17.34 -16.13
C LYS A 21 -16.82 17.97 -15.17
N GLU A 22 -16.48 17.28 -14.09
CA GLU A 22 -15.31 17.56 -13.26
C GLU A 22 -14.10 16.89 -13.86
N ILE A 23 -12.97 17.58 -13.90
CA ILE A 23 -11.75 17.13 -14.54
C ILE A 23 -10.64 17.08 -13.51
N PHE A 24 -9.97 15.94 -13.45
CA PHE A 24 -8.89 15.66 -12.51
C PHE A 24 -7.59 15.38 -13.26
N ALA A 25 -6.47 15.79 -12.65
CA ALA A 25 -5.15 15.35 -13.03
C ALA A 25 -4.63 14.37 -11.98
N HIS A 26 -4.18 13.21 -12.43
CA HIS A 26 -3.58 12.17 -11.62
C HIS A 26 -2.10 12.04 -11.96
N PHE A 27 -1.24 12.04 -10.94
CA PHE A 27 0.19 11.79 -11.03
C PHE A 27 0.51 10.63 -10.10
N GLY A 28 0.84 9.46 -10.63
CA GLY A 28 1.00 8.24 -9.85
C GLY A 28 2.20 8.21 -8.91
N SER A 29 3.25 8.98 -9.23
CA SER A 29 4.46 9.11 -8.40
C SER A 29 5.29 10.28 -8.91
N VAL A 30 5.66 11.21 -8.02
CA VAL A 30 6.55 12.34 -8.37
C VAL A 30 7.60 12.54 -7.29
N THR A 31 8.87 12.32 -7.63
CA THR A 31 10.02 12.40 -6.71
C THR A 31 10.75 13.71 -6.89
N SER A 32 10.93 14.54 -5.85
CA SER A 32 10.48 14.34 -4.44
C SER A 32 9.21 15.10 -4.13
N ASN A 33 8.94 16.20 -4.84
CA ASN A 33 7.75 17.04 -4.71
C ASN A 33 7.36 17.64 -6.05
N MET A 34 6.17 18.21 -6.10
CA MET A 34 5.73 18.95 -7.27
C MET A 34 4.88 20.19 -6.92
N TYR A 35 5.03 21.21 -7.74
CA TYR A 35 4.13 22.34 -7.82
C TYR A 35 3.40 22.32 -9.15
N LEU A 36 2.09 22.55 -9.15
CA LEU A 36 1.25 22.45 -10.34
C LEU A 36 0.63 23.79 -10.71
N TRP A 37 0.66 24.13 -12.00
CA TRP A 37 -0.03 25.30 -12.59
C TRP A 37 -0.86 24.86 -13.81
N VAL A 38 -2.00 25.51 -13.96
CA VAL A 38 -2.85 25.38 -15.14
C VAL A 38 -3.17 26.78 -15.69
N ASN A 39 -2.90 27.00 -16.95
CA ASN A 39 -3.08 28.30 -17.62
C ASN A 39 -2.43 29.48 -16.86
N GLY A 40 -1.27 29.24 -16.25
CA GLY A 40 -0.52 30.21 -15.46
C GLY A 40 -1.03 30.43 -14.04
N ARG A 41 -2.10 29.76 -13.62
CA ARG A 41 -2.64 29.84 -12.26
C ARG A 41 -2.12 28.66 -11.43
N TYR A 42 -1.63 28.96 -10.22
CA TYR A 42 -1.21 27.94 -9.26
C TYR A 42 -2.41 27.08 -8.82
N VAL A 43 -2.24 25.77 -8.85
CA VAL A 43 -3.26 24.77 -8.48
C VAL A 43 -2.97 24.18 -7.10
N GLY A 44 -1.74 23.74 -6.87
CA GLY A 44 -1.38 23.08 -5.62
C GLY A 44 0.02 22.48 -5.60
N TYR A 45 0.33 21.89 -4.45
CA TYR A 45 1.58 21.25 -4.10
C TYR A 45 1.32 19.82 -3.63
N SER A 46 2.27 18.93 -3.89
CA SER A 46 2.29 17.58 -3.33
C SER A 46 3.72 17.13 -3.10
N GLU A 47 3.94 16.40 -2.03
CA GLU A 47 5.15 15.63 -1.74
C GLU A 47 4.76 14.23 -1.27
N ASP A 48 5.68 13.34 -1.11
CA ASP A 48 5.63 11.90 -1.03
C ASP A 48 5.83 11.26 -2.41
N SER A 49 7.04 10.77 -2.61
CA SER A 49 7.49 10.26 -3.91
C SER A 49 6.77 9.00 -4.37
N LYS A 50 6.07 8.31 -3.50
CA LYS A 50 5.52 6.96 -3.73
C LYS A 50 3.99 6.86 -3.60
N LEU A 51 3.33 7.99 -3.33
CA LEU A 51 1.87 8.08 -3.33
C LEU A 51 1.38 9.01 -4.44
N GLU A 52 0.17 8.77 -4.89
CA GLU A 52 -0.46 9.52 -5.97
C GLU A 52 -0.73 10.97 -5.56
N ALA A 53 -0.50 11.92 -6.48
CA ALA A 53 -0.96 13.30 -6.35
C ALA A 53 -2.14 13.53 -7.29
N GLU A 54 -3.29 13.92 -6.75
CA GLU A 54 -4.49 14.18 -7.55
C GLU A 54 -5.03 15.57 -7.31
N PHE A 55 -5.36 16.27 -8.40
CA PHE A 55 -5.83 17.66 -8.37
C PHE A 55 -7.10 17.83 -9.20
N ASN A 56 -8.13 18.44 -8.64
CA ASN A 56 -9.31 18.85 -9.39
C ASN A 56 -9.00 20.14 -10.19
N LEU A 57 -8.92 20.02 -11.50
CA LEU A 57 -8.58 21.09 -12.41
C LEU A 57 -9.78 21.85 -12.99
N THR A 58 -11.01 21.46 -12.67
CA THR A 58 -12.24 21.95 -13.29
C THR A 58 -12.31 23.47 -13.39
N ASN A 59 -11.95 24.17 -12.31
CA ASN A 59 -12.00 25.64 -12.25
C ASN A 59 -10.80 26.36 -12.87
N TYR A 60 -9.80 25.62 -13.34
CA TYR A 60 -8.58 26.15 -13.95
C TYR A 60 -8.57 25.99 -15.48
N LEU A 61 -9.39 25.07 -15.97
CA LEU A 61 -9.47 24.73 -17.39
C LEU A 61 -10.49 25.62 -18.11
N LYS A 62 -10.28 25.83 -19.42
CA LYS A 62 -11.14 26.56 -20.32
C LYS A 62 -11.42 25.73 -21.59
N PRO A 63 -12.48 26.03 -22.35
CA PRO A 63 -12.70 25.39 -23.64
C PRO A 63 -11.49 25.56 -24.58
N GLY A 64 -11.19 24.50 -25.35
CA GLY A 64 -10.08 24.50 -26.30
C GLY A 64 -8.72 24.25 -25.66
N LYS A 65 -7.73 25.03 -26.06
CA LYS A 65 -6.33 24.86 -25.67
C LYS A 65 -6.08 25.29 -24.22
N ASN A 66 -5.44 24.42 -23.45
CA ASN A 66 -5.00 24.66 -22.09
C ASN A 66 -3.49 24.31 -21.98
N VAL A 67 -2.84 24.92 -21.00
CA VAL A 67 -1.45 24.66 -20.66
C VAL A 67 -1.39 24.13 -19.23
N ILE A 68 -0.85 22.93 -19.06
CA ILE A 68 -0.49 22.35 -17.76
C ILE A 68 1.02 22.47 -17.62
N ALA A 69 1.48 22.98 -16.50
CA ALA A 69 2.90 23.05 -16.17
C ALA A 69 3.11 22.57 -14.73
N PHE A 70 4.13 21.75 -14.49
CA PHE A 70 4.54 21.39 -13.16
C PHE A 70 6.06 21.45 -13.02
N GLN A 71 6.50 21.82 -11.83
CA GLN A 71 7.89 21.88 -11.42
C GLN A 71 8.15 20.82 -10.38
N VAL A 72 9.23 20.08 -10.55
CA VAL A 72 9.67 19.00 -9.66
C VAL A 72 11.03 19.38 -9.11
N PHE A 73 11.17 19.36 -7.79
CA PHE A 73 12.46 19.49 -7.12
C PHE A 73 12.98 18.11 -6.72
N ARG A 74 14.28 17.92 -6.91
CA ARG A 74 14.93 16.68 -6.53
C ARG A 74 14.94 16.47 -5.00
N TRP A 75 15.04 17.56 -4.25
CA TRP A 75 15.13 17.57 -2.80
C TRP A 75 14.11 18.51 -2.20
N CYS A 76 13.50 18.12 -1.11
CA CYS A 76 12.60 18.90 -0.27
C CYS A 76 12.74 18.45 1.18
N ASP A 77 12.01 19.03 2.10
CA ASP A 77 11.96 18.60 3.49
C ASP A 77 11.42 17.18 3.64
N GLY A 78 10.47 16.76 2.79
CA GLY A 78 10.01 15.37 2.71
C GLY A 78 11.11 14.35 2.36
N SER A 79 12.21 14.79 1.74
CA SER A 79 13.35 13.90 1.41
C SER A 79 14.04 13.32 2.65
N TYR A 80 13.94 14.00 3.81
CA TYR A 80 14.43 13.47 5.08
C TYR A 80 13.59 12.32 5.66
N LEU A 81 12.36 12.13 5.14
CA LEU A 81 11.50 10.99 5.43
C LEU A 81 11.55 9.91 4.34
N GLU A 82 12.36 10.08 3.32
CA GLU A 82 12.54 9.17 2.19
C GLU A 82 14.02 8.80 2.06
N ASP A 83 14.64 8.46 3.20
CA ASP A 83 16.08 8.23 3.31
C ASP A 83 16.44 6.74 3.20
N GLN A 84 15.72 6.01 2.34
CA GLN A 84 15.96 4.59 2.08
C GLN A 84 17.36 4.37 1.50
N ASP A 85 17.98 3.26 1.85
CA ASP A 85 19.20 2.73 1.24
C ASP A 85 18.91 2.28 -0.19
N PHE A 86 18.64 3.26 -1.06
CA PHE A 86 18.16 3.02 -2.40
C PHE A 86 18.56 4.15 -3.36
N PHE A 87 18.40 3.95 -4.66
CA PHE A 87 18.69 4.97 -5.66
C PHE A 87 17.84 6.24 -5.47
N ARG A 88 18.45 7.39 -5.73
CA ARG A 88 17.79 8.71 -5.66
C ARG A 88 17.49 9.22 -7.07
N TYR A 89 16.47 8.66 -7.71
CA TYR A 89 15.95 9.21 -8.95
C TYR A 89 15.06 10.42 -8.67
N SER A 90 14.80 11.24 -9.69
CA SER A 90 13.86 12.34 -9.61
C SER A 90 13.00 12.39 -10.86
N GLY A 91 11.81 12.95 -10.75
CA GLY A 91 10.86 13.04 -11.86
C GLY A 91 9.61 12.20 -11.62
N VAL A 92 8.99 11.75 -12.71
CA VAL A 92 7.72 11.01 -12.69
C VAL A 92 8.00 9.53 -12.90
N GLY A 93 7.65 8.70 -11.92
CA GLY A 93 7.95 7.26 -11.93
C GLY A 93 6.77 6.35 -12.31
N ARG A 94 5.53 6.86 -12.26
CA ARG A 94 4.31 6.12 -12.58
C ARG A 94 3.41 6.91 -13.52
N ASP A 95 2.33 6.31 -13.99
CA ASP A 95 1.41 6.90 -14.96
C ASP A 95 0.86 8.26 -14.52
N CYS A 96 0.74 9.17 -15.50
CA CYS A 96 0.10 10.47 -15.35
C CYS A 96 -0.98 10.64 -16.42
N TYR A 97 -2.17 11.01 -16.00
CA TYR A 97 -3.30 11.19 -16.91
C TYR A 97 -4.29 12.22 -16.41
N LEU A 98 -5.13 12.68 -17.34
CA LEU A 98 -6.35 13.41 -17.01
C LEU A 98 -7.54 12.49 -17.16
N TYR A 99 -8.53 12.68 -16.30
CA TYR A 99 -9.81 11.99 -16.44
C TYR A 99 -10.97 12.92 -16.06
N ALA A 100 -12.15 12.59 -16.55
CA ALA A 100 -13.35 13.37 -16.31
C ALA A 100 -14.44 12.50 -15.67
N ARG A 101 -15.10 13.06 -14.67
CA ARG A 101 -16.24 12.43 -14.00
C ARG A 101 -17.47 13.33 -14.10
N ASP A 102 -18.63 12.74 -14.01
CA ASP A 102 -19.87 13.51 -13.85
C ASP A 102 -19.79 14.35 -12.56
N LYS A 103 -20.66 15.35 -12.41
CA LYS A 103 -20.77 16.14 -11.16
C LYS A 103 -21.28 15.32 -9.97
N LYS A 104 -21.90 14.18 -10.25
CA LYS A 104 -22.30 13.18 -9.28
C LYS A 104 -21.43 11.95 -9.51
N TYR A 105 -20.72 11.52 -8.49
CA TYR A 105 -19.86 10.35 -8.58
C TYR A 105 -19.67 9.73 -7.19
N ILE A 106 -19.19 8.50 -7.18
CA ILE A 106 -18.82 7.80 -5.95
C ILE A 106 -17.44 8.25 -5.56
N GLN A 107 -17.33 9.10 -4.53
CA GLN A 107 -16.07 9.65 -4.06
C GLN A 107 -15.16 8.56 -3.49
N ASP A 108 -15.73 7.62 -2.75
CA ASP A 108 -15.01 6.53 -2.13
C ASP A 108 -15.91 5.31 -1.91
N ILE A 109 -15.31 4.11 -1.94
CA ILE A 109 -15.94 2.84 -1.55
C ILE A 109 -14.98 2.13 -0.62
N ARG A 110 -15.42 1.89 0.61
CA ARG A 110 -14.69 1.09 1.58
C ARG A 110 -15.42 -0.21 1.85
N LEU A 111 -14.71 -1.33 1.70
CA LEU A 111 -15.20 -2.68 1.89
C LEU A 111 -14.52 -3.31 3.10
N THR A 112 -15.33 -3.88 4.00
CA THR A 112 -14.81 -4.61 5.15
C THR A 112 -15.43 -5.99 5.17
N PRO A 113 -14.84 -6.95 4.43
CA PRO A 113 -15.23 -8.36 4.51
C PRO A 113 -14.78 -8.95 5.85
N ASP A 114 -15.64 -9.81 6.43
CA ASP A 114 -15.34 -10.55 7.65
C ASP A 114 -15.97 -11.95 7.59
N LEU A 115 -15.54 -12.82 8.49
CA LEU A 115 -16.09 -14.14 8.70
C LEU A 115 -16.62 -14.26 10.14
N ASP A 116 -17.62 -15.11 10.33
CA ASP A 116 -18.13 -15.41 11.66
C ASP A 116 -17.09 -16.09 12.58
N SER A 117 -17.45 -16.39 13.81
CA SER A 117 -16.55 -17.03 14.78
C SER A 117 -16.18 -18.47 14.43
N GLN A 118 -16.91 -19.10 13.52
CA GLN A 118 -16.66 -20.44 13.00
C GLN A 118 -15.98 -20.44 11.64
N TYR A 119 -15.65 -19.25 11.11
CA TYR A 119 -15.07 -19.04 9.80
C TYR A 119 -15.89 -19.62 8.66
N LYS A 120 -17.22 -19.72 8.84
CA LYS A 120 -18.13 -20.35 7.90
C LYS A 120 -18.83 -19.32 7.05
N ASP A 121 -19.64 -18.46 7.64
CA ASP A 121 -20.43 -17.48 6.94
C ASP A 121 -19.74 -16.11 6.91
N GLY A 122 -19.94 -15.37 5.83
CA GLY A 122 -19.30 -14.08 5.61
C GLY A 122 -20.26 -12.91 5.74
N THR A 123 -19.71 -11.76 6.13
CA THR A 123 -20.36 -10.46 6.04
C THR A 123 -19.48 -9.52 5.23
N LEU A 124 -20.10 -8.64 4.45
CA LEU A 124 -19.43 -7.55 3.74
C LEU A 124 -20.07 -6.24 4.17
N ASN A 125 -19.37 -5.48 5.01
CA ASN A 125 -19.75 -4.11 5.32
C ASN A 125 -19.26 -3.20 4.19
N ILE A 126 -20.17 -2.37 3.67
CA ILE A 126 -19.93 -1.49 2.53
C ILE A 126 -20.22 -0.06 2.97
N ALA A 127 -19.23 0.81 2.88
CA ALA A 127 -19.40 2.25 3.03
C ALA A 127 -19.13 2.91 1.68
N VAL A 128 -20.08 3.74 1.22
CA VAL A 128 -19.97 4.52 -0.01
C VAL A 128 -20.04 6.00 0.35
N ASP A 129 -19.08 6.79 -0.11
CA ASP A 129 -19.16 8.25 -0.05
C ASP A 129 -19.59 8.79 -1.41
N LEU A 130 -20.79 9.36 -1.49
CA LEU A 130 -21.41 9.80 -2.73
C LEU A 130 -21.39 11.33 -2.84
N LYS A 131 -20.69 11.86 -3.81
CA LYS A 131 -20.81 13.27 -4.19
C LYS A 131 -22.08 13.49 -5.00
N GLY A 132 -22.95 14.37 -4.50
CA GLY A 132 -24.29 14.59 -5.04
C GLY A 132 -25.30 13.59 -4.48
N SER A 133 -26.35 13.30 -5.24
CA SER A 133 -27.41 12.38 -4.83
C SER A 133 -27.77 11.41 -5.96
N GLY A 134 -28.10 10.18 -5.61
CA GLY A 134 -28.42 9.13 -6.56
C GLY A 134 -28.83 7.83 -5.90
N THR A 135 -28.88 6.77 -6.69
CA THR A 135 -29.01 5.39 -6.22
C THR A 135 -27.75 4.64 -6.62
N VAL A 136 -27.07 4.04 -5.66
CA VAL A 136 -25.94 3.13 -5.90
C VAL A 136 -26.48 1.71 -5.80
N ALA A 137 -26.60 1.05 -6.94
CA ALA A 137 -26.94 -0.36 -7.02
C ALA A 137 -25.66 -1.18 -6.83
N LEU A 138 -25.66 -2.08 -5.85
CA LEU A 138 -24.56 -2.95 -5.50
C LEU A 138 -24.89 -4.38 -5.92
N ASP A 139 -23.97 -5.02 -6.64
CA ASP A 139 -24.07 -6.42 -7.03
C ASP A 139 -22.75 -7.13 -6.72
N LEU A 140 -22.80 -8.09 -5.80
CA LEU A 140 -21.66 -8.94 -5.46
C LEU A 140 -21.74 -10.23 -6.26
N THR A 141 -20.74 -10.47 -7.10
CA THR A 141 -20.63 -11.70 -7.90
C THR A 141 -19.50 -12.60 -7.39
N ASP A 142 -19.72 -13.90 -7.51
CA ASP A 142 -18.73 -14.93 -7.16
C ASP A 142 -17.61 -15.05 -8.21
N THR A 143 -16.71 -16.01 -8.03
CA THR A 143 -15.58 -16.30 -8.94
C THR A 143 -16.03 -16.78 -10.33
N GLN A 144 -17.29 -17.22 -10.47
CA GLN A 144 -17.90 -17.66 -11.74
C GLN A 144 -18.75 -16.55 -12.39
N GLY A 145 -18.91 -15.40 -11.71
CA GLY A 145 -19.70 -14.28 -12.20
C GLY A 145 -21.20 -14.37 -11.85
N ASN A 146 -21.59 -15.30 -10.97
CA ASN A 146 -22.98 -15.38 -10.50
C ASN A 146 -23.22 -14.34 -9.41
N SER A 147 -24.34 -13.61 -9.48
CA SER A 147 -24.76 -12.70 -8.41
C SER A 147 -25.14 -13.49 -7.15
N VAL A 148 -24.48 -13.17 -6.04
CA VAL A 148 -24.67 -13.84 -4.75
C VAL A 148 -25.32 -12.96 -3.70
N ALA A 149 -25.23 -11.63 -3.84
CA ALA A 149 -25.92 -10.68 -2.98
C ALA A 149 -26.04 -9.32 -3.66
N THR A 150 -27.15 -8.61 -3.42
CA THR A 150 -27.42 -7.28 -3.98
C THR A 150 -27.94 -6.33 -2.91
N ALA A 151 -27.73 -5.03 -3.11
CA ALA A 151 -28.39 -3.97 -2.33
C ALA A 151 -28.48 -2.68 -3.15
N ASP A 152 -29.46 -1.85 -2.81
CA ASP A 152 -29.57 -0.49 -3.33
C ASP A 152 -29.41 0.52 -2.20
N LEU A 153 -28.49 1.47 -2.37
CA LEU A 153 -28.30 2.62 -1.49
C LEU A 153 -28.81 3.88 -2.16
N LYS A 154 -29.79 4.54 -1.57
CA LYS A 154 -30.35 5.79 -2.10
C LYS A 154 -30.10 6.95 -1.14
N GLY A 155 -29.49 8.00 -1.66
CA GLY A 155 -29.20 9.18 -0.84
C GLY A 155 -28.10 10.04 -1.38
N SER A 156 -27.34 10.66 -0.47
CA SER A 156 -26.17 11.51 -0.72
C SER A 156 -25.19 11.43 0.46
N GLY A 157 -23.92 11.77 0.24
CA GLY A 157 -22.88 11.68 1.26
C GLY A 157 -22.59 10.24 1.65
N LYS A 158 -22.35 9.97 2.93
CA LYS A 158 -21.98 8.64 3.43
C LYS A 158 -23.19 7.72 3.55
N LEU A 159 -23.16 6.63 2.79
CA LEU A 159 -24.18 5.58 2.76
C LEU A 159 -23.55 4.25 3.17
N ASN A 160 -24.24 3.44 3.95
CA ASN A 160 -23.71 2.18 4.45
C ASN A 160 -24.73 1.05 4.29
N THR A 161 -24.24 -0.16 4.05
CA THR A 161 -25.02 -1.38 4.09
C THR A 161 -24.16 -2.57 4.47
N THR A 162 -24.78 -3.70 4.79
CA THR A 162 -24.11 -4.97 5.04
C THR A 162 -24.77 -6.06 4.20
N LEU A 163 -23.94 -6.83 3.50
CA LEU A 163 -24.39 -8.04 2.79
C LEU A 163 -23.94 -9.27 3.60
N SER A 164 -24.83 -10.28 3.67
CA SER A 164 -24.54 -11.58 4.29
C SER A 164 -24.37 -12.63 3.19
N ILE A 165 -23.29 -13.39 3.25
CA ILE A 165 -22.93 -14.40 2.26
C ILE A 165 -22.75 -15.75 2.97
N SER A 166 -23.57 -16.73 2.60
CA SER A 166 -23.45 -18.06 3.18
C SER A 166 -22.24 -18.77 2.61
N ASN A 167 -21.35 -19.26 3.49
CA ASN A 167 -20.18 -20.06 3.19
C ASN A 167 -19.36 -19.54 1.96
N PRO A 168 -18.87 -18.28 1.99
CA PRO A 168 -18.08 -17.76 0.87
C PRO A 168 -16.78 -18.54 0.70
N ALA A 169 -16.30 -18.64 -0.55
CA ALA A 169 -14.95 -19.07 -0.84
C ALA A 169 -13.95 -18.08 -0.23
N LYS A 170 -13.11 -18.58 0.68
CA LYS A 170 -12.20 -17.74 1.48
C LYS A 170 -10.96 -17.36 0.68
N TRP A 171 -10.47 -16.17 0.96
CA TRP A 171 -9.20 -15.72 0.41
C TRP A 171 -8.04 -16.11 1.34
N THR A 172 -7.00 -16.70 0.78
CA THR A 172 -5.68 -16.91 1.40
C THR A 172 -4.61 -16.79 0.32
N ALA A 173 -3.33 -16.72 0.70
CA ALA A 173 -2.23 -16.74 -0.29
C ALA A 173 -2.16 -18.04 -1.09
N GLU A 174 -2.70 -19.16 -0.58
CA GLU A 174 -2.73 -20.45 -1.28
C GLU A 174 -4.01 -20.60 -2.14
N THR A 175 -5.11 -19.98 -1.73
CA THR A 175 -6.40 -20.02 -2.42
C THR A 175 -6.97 -18.59 -2.52
N PRO A 176 -6.49 -17.78 -3.48
CA PRO A 176 -6.84 -16.36 -3.57
C PRO A 176 -8.20 -16.14 -4.25
N ASN A 177 -9.27 -16.64 -3.61
CA ASN A 177 -10.62 -16.49 -4.13
C ASN A 177 -11.10 -15.04 -4.04
N LEU A 178 -11.45 -14.45 -5.17
CA LEU A 178 -11.91 -13.07 -5.27
C LEU A 178 -13.32 -13.00 -5.82
N TYR A 179 -14.19 -12.34 -5.08
CA TYR A 179 -15.48 -11.84 -5.53
C TYR A 179 -15.31 -10.48 -6.21
N THR A 180 -16.35 -10.02 -6.92
CA THR A 180 -16.37 -8.67 -7.47
C THR A 180 -17.64 -7.96 -7.00
N LEU A 181 -17.48 -6.86 -6.26
CA LEU A 181 -18.57 -5.93 -6.01
C LEU A 181 -18.60 -4.91 -7.13
N THR A 182 -19.72 -4.86 -7.86
CA THR A 182 -19.99 -3.83 -8.85
C THR A 182 -20.91 -2.77 -8.26
N ALA A 183 -20.41 -1.55 -8.09
CA ALA A 183 -21.17 -0.41 -7.63
C ALA A 183 -21.60 0.43 -8.86
N THR A 184 -22.90 0.50 -9.13
CA THR A 184 -23.48 1.25 -10.26
C THR A 184 -24.22 2.46 -9.74
N LEU A 185 -23.67 3.66 -9.95
CA LEU A 185 -24.38 4.92 -9.66
C LEU A 185 -25.38 5.23 -10.73
N LYS A 186 -26.64 5.45 -10.32
CA LYS A 186 -27.75 5.84 -11.19
C LYS A 186 -28.34 7.19 -10.80
N ASN A 187 -28.68 7.99 -11.80
CA ASN A 187 -29.49 9.20 -11.67
C ASN A 187 -30.83 8.98 -12.39
N GLY A 188 -31.85 8.61 -11.63
CA GLY A 188 -33.07 8.01 -12.20
C GLY A 188 -32.73 6.69 -12.90
N ASN A 189 -33.07 6.57 -14.18
CA ASN A 189 -32.79 5.39 -14.99
C ASN A 189 -31.42 5.43 -15.71
N ASN A 190 -30.73 6.56 -15.66
CA ASN A 190 -29.46 6.72 -16.35
C ASN A 190 -28.31 6.24 -15.48
N VAL A 191 -27.44 5.38 -16.03
CA VAL A 191 -26.17 4.99 -15.41
C VAL A 191 -25.20 6.15 -15.56
N VAL A 192 -24.64 6.58 -14.43
CA VAL A 192 -23.66 7.66 -14.35
C VAL A 192 -22.23 7.09 -14.29
N GLU A 193 -22.04 6.06 -13.46
CA GLU A 193 -20.72 5.48 -13.20
C GLU A 193 -20.86 4.03 -12.77
N VAL A 194 -19.89 3.20 -13.13
CA VAL A 194 -19.78 1.80 -12.72
C VAL A 194 -18.38 1.55 -12.21
N ILE A 195 -18.26 1.08 -10.96
CA ILE A 195 -16.98 0.81 -10.30
C ILE A 195 -16.96 -0.64 -9.81
N PRO A 196 -16.16 -1.51 -10.41
CA PRO A 196 -15.90 -2.84 -9.88
C PRO A 196 -14.80 -2.78 -8.81
N VAL A 197 -14.99 -3.49 -7.69
CA VAL A 197 -14.00 -3.64 -6.62
C VAL A 197 -13.86 -5.12 -6.27
N LYS A 198 -12.63 -5.62 -6.15
CA LYS A 198 -12.38 -7.00 -5.75
C LYS A 198 -12.57 -7.17 -4.25
N VAL A 199 -13.11 -8.33 -3.85
CA VAL A 199 -13.42 -8.65 -2.45
C VAL A 199 -12.88 -10.05 -2.13
N GLY A 200 -12.02 -10.14 -1.12
CA GLY A 200 -11.57 -11.41 -0.57
C GLY A 200 -12.12 -11.61 0.84
N PHE A 201 -12.94 -12.64 1.05
CA PHE A 201 -13.45 -12.97 2.39
C PHE A 201 -12.37 -13.63 3.22
N ARG A 202 -11.90 -12.94 4.23
CA ARG A 202 -10.91 -13.43 5.18
C ARG A 202 -11.07 -12.77 6.54
N LYS A 203 -10.55 -13.42 7.57
CA LYS A 203 -10.42 -12.88 8.92
C LYS A 203 -8.98 -12.99 9.38
N ILE A 204 -8.43 -11.90 9.89
CA ILE A 204 -7.11 -11.86 10.51
C ILE A 204 -7.30 -11.65 12.00
N GLU A 205 -6.59 -12.43 12.80
CA GLU A 205 -6.68 -12.36 14.26
C GLU A 205 -5.29 -12.46 14.88
N LEU A 206 -5.09 -11.71 15.95
CA LEU A 206 -3.94 -11.85 16.82
C LEU A 206 -4.39 -12.62 18.06
N LYS A 207 -3.94 -13.86 18.21
CA LYS A 207 -4.40 -14.75 19.29
C LYS A 207 -3.30 -15.69 19.75
N GLY A 208 -3.07 -15.75 21.07
CA GLY A 208 -2.08 -16.64 21.66
C GLY A 208 -0.65 -16.39 21.17
N GLY A 209 -0.31 -15.12 20.90
CA GLY A 209 1.01 -14.74 20.38
C GLY A 209 1.25 -15.12 18.92
N GLN A 210 0.18 -15.37 18.16
CA GLN A 210 0.25 -15.71 16.74
C GLN A 210 -0.73 -14.88 15.90
N ILE A 211 -0.37 -14.68 14.65
CA ILE A 211 -1.29 -14.21 13.60
C ILE A 211 -1.99 -15.43 13.01
N LEU A 212 -3.31 -15.35 12.99
CA LEU A 212 -4.16 -16.34 12.35
C LEU A 212 -4.83 -15.73 11.12
N VAL A 213 -4.91 -16.48 10.05
CA VAL A 213 -5.74 -16.16 8.88
C VAL A 213 -6.82 -17.23 8.78
N ASN A 214 -8.07 -16.82 8.84
CA ASN A 214 -9.23 -17.73 8.87
C ASN A 214 -9.12 -18.81 9.98
N GLY A 215 -8.63 -18.40 11.15
CA GLY A 215 -8.45 -19.27 12.31
C GLY A 215 -7.25 -20.21 12.27
N GLN A 216 -6.42 -20.15 11.22
CA GLN A 216 -5.23 -20.99 11.10
C GLN A 216 -3.94 -20.16 11.24
N PRO A 217 -2.95 -20.63 12.03
CA PRO A 217 -1.64 -19.98 12.10
C PRO A 217 -0.95 -20.00 10.72
N VAL A 218 -0.29 -18.90 10.38
CA VAL A 218 0.43 -18.74 9.11
C VAL A 218 1.92 -18.65 9.36
N LEU A 219 2.72 -19.33 8.56
CA LEU A 219 4.16 -19.12 8.49
C LEU A 219 4.46 -18.18 7.31
N PHE A 220 5.07 -17.03 7.63
CA PHE A 220 5.44 -16.00 6.65
C PHE A 220 6.80 -16.33 6.03
N LYS A 221 6.77 -16.91 4.85
CA LYS A 221 7.93 -17.12 3.98
C LYS A 221 8.06 -15.90 3.10
N GLY A 222 8.54 -14.81 3.68
CA GLY A 222 8.52 -13.49 3.09
C GLY A 222 9.83 -13.08 2.43
N ALA A 223 9.73 -12.08 1.56
CA ALA A 223 10.87 -11.32 1.04
C ALA A 223 10.54 -9.83 0.99
N ASP A 224 11.54 -9.00 1.19
CA ASP A 224 11.49 -7.56 1.02
C ASP A 224 11.66 -7.23 -0.46
N ARG A 225 10.78 -6.40 -1.01
CA ARG A 225 10.80 -6.04 -2.42
C ARG A 225 10.89 -4.54 -2.61
N HIS A 226 12.01 -4.08 -3.17
CA HIS A 226 12.08 -2.74 -3.75
C HIS A 226 11.39 -2.68 -5.11
N GLU A 227 10.67 -1.58 -5.37
CA GLU A 227 10.02 -1.32 -6.65
C GLU A 227 11.04 -0.74 -7.64
N MET A 228 11.77 -1.62 -8.33
CA MET A 228 12.82 -1.26 -9.26
C MET A 228 12.88 -2.19 -10.47
N ASP A 229 13.22 -1.63 -11.61
CA ASP A 229 13.57 -2.34 -12.83
C ASP A 229 15.01 -2.01 -13.22
N PRO A 230 15.86 -2.98 -13.60
CA PRO A 230 17.26 -2.74 -13.91
C PRO A 230 17.49 -1.83 -15.15
N ASP A 231 16.51 -1.70 -16.02
CA ASP A 231 16.55 -0.83 -17.20
C ASP A 231 15.69 0.43 -17.05
N GLY A 232 14.57 0.31 -16.34
CA GLY A 232 13.59 1.38 -16.14
C GLY A 232 13.77 2.21 -14.86
N GLY A 233 14.64 1.78 -13.93
CA GLY A 233 14.77 2.42 -12.61
C GLY A 233 13.45 2.33 -11.83
N TYR A 234 12.86 3.47 -11.44
CA TYR A 234 11.58 3.51 -10.75
C TYR A 234 10.35 3.24 -11.62
N VAL A 235 10.53 3.10 -12.94
CA VAL A 235 9.44 2.76 -13.86
C VAL A 235 9.38 1.26 -14.01
N VAL A 236 8.45 0.62 -13.28
CA VAL A 236 8.30 -0.83 -13.27
C VAL A 236 7.08 -1.22 -14.09
N SER A 237 7.29 -2.04 -15.12
CA SER A 237 6.21 -2.49 -16.00
C SER A 237 5.35 -3.58 -15.35
N LEU A 238 4.14 -3.77 -15.88
CA LEU A 238 3.26 -4.85 -15.43
C LEU A 238 3.90 -6.23 -15.65
N GLU A 239 4.65 -6.40 -16.76
CA GLU A 239 5.36 -7.64 -17.10
C GLU A 239 6.43 -7.95 -16.03
N ARG A 240 7.16 -6.92 -15.56
CA ARG A 240 8.14 -7.08 -14.48
C ARG A 240 7.46 -7.48 -13.17
N MET A 241 6.36 -6.85 -12.81
CA MET A 241 5.60 -7.21 -11.60
C MET A 241 5.12 -8.67 -11.67
N LEU A 242 4.60 -9.11 -12.81
CA LEU A 242 4.19 -10.49 -13.03
C LEU A 242 5.36 -11.48 -12.96
N GLN A 243 6.52 -11.09 -13.48
CA GLN A 243 7.74 -11.89 -13.36
C GLN A 243 8.16 -12.06 -11.91
N ASP A 244 8.13 -10.99 -11.11
CA ASP A 244 8.46 -11.04 -9.68
C ASP A 244 7.52 -11.99 -8.94
N ILE A 245 6.22 -11.87 -9.16
CA ILE A 245 5.23 -12.77 -8.55
C ILE A 245 5.46 -14.22 -8.95
N LYS A 246 5.73 -14.49 -10.23
CA LYS A 246 6.01 -15.82 -10.71
C LYS A 246 7.22 -16.43 -9.99
N VAL A 247 8.32 -15.70 -9.89
CA VAL A 247 9.52 -16.14 -9.18
C VAL A 247 9.22 -16.38 -7.69
N MET A 248 8.48 -15.47 -7.04
CA MET A 248 8.07 -15.65 -5.65
C MET A 248 7.29 -16.94 -5.45
N LYS A 249 6.32 -17.23 -6.32
CA LYS A 249 5.50 -18.46 -6.24
C LYS A 249 6.33 -19.72 -6.52
N GLU A 250 7.24 -19.69 -7.49
CA GLU A 250 8.14 -20.81 -7.82
C GLU A 250 9.09 -21.12 -6.65
N LEU A 251 9.49 -20.11 -5.87
CA LEU A 251 10.35 -20.27 -4.69
C LEU A 251 9.58 -20.49 -3.38
N ASN A 252 8.26 -20.69 -3.43
CA ASN A 252 7.38 -20.84 -2.26
C ASN A 252 7.39 -19.62 -1.31
N ILE A 253 7.68 -18.43 -1.81
CA ILE A 253 7.48 -17.18 -1.09
C ILE A 253 5.97 -16.91 -1.08
N ASN A 254 5.39 -16.74 0.10
CA ASN A 254 3.96 -16.47 0.28
C ASN A 254 3.64 -15.08 0.83
N ALA A 255 4.67 -14.29 1.11
CA ALA A 255 4.53 -12.96 1.68
C ALA A 255 5.56 -11.99 1.08
N VAL A 256 5.19 -10.72 0.98
CA VAL A 256 6.06 -9.65 0.52
C VAL A 256 5.88 -8.40 1.40
N ARG A 257 6.98 -7.76 1.76
CA ARG A 257 6.97 -6.41 2.35
C ARG A 257 7.34 -5.42 1.26
N THR A 258 6.50 -4.40 1.09
CA THR A 258 6.80 -3.29 0.18
C THR A 258 7.81 -2.38 0.86
N CYS A 259 9.06 -2.61 0.61
CA CYS A 259 10.14 -1.89 1.29
C CYS A 259 10.66 -0.73 0.45
N HIS A 260 10.74 0.44 1.01
CA HIS A 260 10.19 0.89 2.30
C HIS A 260 9.17 2.00 2.04
N TYR A 261 8.17 1.70 1.18
CA TYR A 261 7.18 2.64 0.66
C TYR A 261 6.03 1.92 -0.04
N PRO A 262 4.90 2.59 -0.30
CA PRO A 262 3.83 2.02 -1.11
C PRO A 262 4.27 1.78 -2.57
N ASP A 263 4.03 0.56 -3.06
CA ASP A 263 4.25 0.19 -4.47
C ASP A 263 3.15 0.76 -5.38
N ASP A 264 3.28 0.57 -6.70
CA ASP A 264 2.22 0.84 -7.66
C ASP A 264 0.94 0.08 -7.31
N ASN A 265 -0.25 0.68 -7.51
CA ASN A 265 -1.53 0.04 -7.18
C ASN A 265 -1.72 -1.32 -7.85
N ARG A 266 -1.21 -1.48 -9.06
CA ARG A 266 -1.25 -2.75 -9.81
C ARG A 266 -0.55 -3.89 -9.08
N TRP A 267 0.48 -3.60 -8.28
CA TRP A 267 1.17 -4.60 -7.46
C TRP A 267 0.23 -5.26 -6.45
N TYR A 268 -0.57 -4.46 -5.76
CA TYR A 268 -1.53 -4.98 -4.78
C TYR A 268 -2.66 -5.77 -5.45
N ASP A 269 -3.17 -5.32 -6.61
CA ASP A 269 -4.14 -6.08 -7.42
C ASP A 269 -3.58 -7.45 -7.81
N LEU A 270 -2.31 -7.53 -8.20
CA LEU A 270 -1.63 -8.78 -8.52
C LEU A 270 -1.43 -9.65 -7.27
N CYS A 271 -1.05 -9.08 -6.12
CA CYS A 271 -0.96 -9.81 -4.86
C CYS A 271 -2.31 -10.39 -4.43
N ASP A 272 -3.40 -9.64 -4.63
CA ASP A 272 -4.77 -10.12 -4.39
C ASP A 272 -5.11 -11.32 -5.28
N GLN A 273 -4.76 -11.22 -6.57
CA GLN A 273 -5.11 -12.19 -7.60
C GLN A 273 -4.27 -13.47 -7.54
N TYR A 274 -2.95 -13.33 -7.32
CA TYR A 274 -2.02 -14.47 -7.33
C TYR A 274 -1.77 -15.06 -5.94
N GLY A 275 -2.22 -14.40 -4.90
CA GLY A 275 -2.12 -14.86 -3.52
C GLY A 275 -0.74 -14.65 -2.91
N LEU A 276 -0.46 -13.42 -2.48
CA LEU A 276 0.67 -13.09 -1.62
C LEU A 276 0.13 -12.29 -0.42
N TYR A 277 0.59 -12.61 0.78
CA TYR A 277 0.36 -11.76 1.94
C TYR A 277 1.24 -10.52 1.83
N VAL A 278 0.69 -9.35 2.08
CA VAL A 278 1.41 -8.07 1.94
C VAL A 278 1.54 -7.36 3.28
N VAL A 279 2.76 -6.95 3.59
CA VAL A 279 3.05 -5.89 4.56
C VAL A 279 3.13 -4.59 3.77
N ALA A 280 2.10 -3.75 3.88
CA ALA A 280 2.05 -2.46 3.20
C ALA A 280 2.73 -1.40 4.07
N GLU A 281 3.88 -0.90 3.62
CA GLU A 281 4.70 0.03 4.39
C GLU A 281 4.50 1.47 3.94
N ALA A 282 4.37 2.37 4.91
CA ALA A 282 4.32 3.79 4.66
C ALA A 282 5.69 4.32 4.25
N ASN A 283 5.72 5.33 3.38
CA ASN A 283 6.95 5.95 2.90
C ASN A 283 7.57 6.86 3.97
N VAL A 284 8.09 6.26 5.04
CA VAL A 284 8.74 6.96 6.16
C VAL A 284 10.00 6.23 6.53
N GLU A 285 11.14 6.82 6.19
CA GLU A 285 12.46 6.42 6.67
C GLU A 285 13.31 7.66 6.90
N SER A 286 14.00 7.71 8.05
CA SER A 286 14.87 8.83 8.38
C SER A 286 16.18 8.35 9.03
N HIS A 287 16.78 7.30 8.46
CA HIS A 287 17.95 6.61 8.97
C HIS A 287 19.12 7.57 9.27
N GLY A 288 19.42 8.48 8.34
CA GLY A 288 20.50 9.46 8.49
C GLY A 288 20.32 10.46 9.65
N MET A 289 19.10 10.57 10.21
CA MET A 289 18.83 11.38 11.40
C MET A 289 19.04 10.60 12.71
N GLY A 290 19.38 9.30 12.63
CA GLY A 290 19.57 8.42 13.77
C GLY A 290 18.27 8.10 14.53
N TYR A 291 18.41 7.31 15.60
CA TYR A 291 17.28 6.76 16.36
C TYR A 291 17.13 7.41 17.76
N GLY A 292 18.04 8.29 18.12
CA GLY A 292 18.07 8.96 19.44
C GLY A 292 17.19 10.21 19.50
N ASP A 293 17.72 11.27 20.12
CA ASP A 293 16.97 12.52 20.32
C ASP A 293 16.83 13.37 19.04
N GLN A 294 17.65 13.12 18.05
CA GLN A 294 17.63 13.82 16.76
C GLN A 294 16.63 13.23 15.76
N THR A 295 16.03 12.07 16.09
CA THR A 295 15.08 11.43 15.18
C THR A 295 13.90 12.31 14.84
N LEU A 296 13.47 12.27 13.58
CA LEU A 296 12.28 13.03 13.12
C LEU A 296 10.99 12.49 13.72
N ALA A 297 10.99 11.26 14.26
CA ALA A 297 9.86 10.71 15.02
C ALA A 297 9.49 11.54 16.26
N LYS A 298 10.44 12.30 16.81
CA LYS A 298 10.26 13.19 17.97
C LYS A 298 10.07 14.65 17.57
N ASN A 299 10.26 15.01 16.31
CA ASN A 299 10.17 16.38 15.83
C ASN A 299 8.72 16.73 15.46
N PRO A 300 8.04 17.65 16.18
CA PRO A 300 6.64 17.98 15.92
C PRO A 300 6.41 18.67 14.56
N SER A 301 7.43 19.27 13.95
CA SER A 301 7.29 19.85 12.60
C SER A 301 7.09 18.76 11.52
N TYR A 302 7.47 17.52 11.79
CA TYR A 302 7.27 16.37 10.91
C TYR A 302 6.04 15.51 11.26
N ALA A 303 5.31 15.84 12.33
CA ALA A 303 4.14 15.06 12.77
C ALA A 303 3.10 14.91 11.65
N LYS A 304 2.78 16.00 10.97
CA LYS A 304 1.82 15.99 9.86
C LYS A 304 2.30 15.09 8.71
N ALA A 305 3.57 15.15 8.35
CA ALA A 305 4.12 14.34 7.25
C ALA A 305 4.10 12.83 7.59
N HIS A 306 4.45 12.44 8.83
CA HIS A 306 4.32 11.05 9.30
C HIS A 306 2.86 10.59 9.21
N MET A 307 1.93 11.40 9.73
CA MET A 307 0.52 11.07 9.76
C MET A 307 -0.07 10.93 8.35
N GLU A 308 0.12 11.90 7.47
CA GLU A 308 -0.44 11.87 6.12
C GLU A 308 0.09 10.70 5.28
N ARG A 309 1.37 10.35 5.40
CA ARG A 309 1.99 9.19 4.73
C ARG A 309 1.36 7.87 5.19
N ASN A 310 1.16 7.72 6.49
CA ASN A 310 0.48 6.55 7.06
C ASN A 310 -1.01 6.51 6.70
N GLN A 311 -1.73 7.62 6.83
CA GLN A 311 -3.15 7.71 6.47
C GLN A 311 -3.39 7.33 5.01
N ARG A 312 -2.60 7.90 4.10
CA ARG A 312 -2.75 7.67 2.66
C ARG A 312 -2.38 6.23 2.28
N ASN A 313 -1.37 5.63 2.92
CA ASN A 313 -1.05 4.21 2.74
C ASN A 313 -2.26 3.32 3.10
N VAL A 314 -2.88 3.55 4.25
CA VAL A 314 -4.05 2.79 4.71
C VAL A 314 -5.29 3.04 3.82
N GLN A 315 -5.61 4.30 3.56
CA GLN A 315 -6.82 4.68 2.79
C GLN A 315 -6.77 4.16 1.36
N ARG A 316 -5.60 4.16 0.75
CA ARG A 316 -5.35 3.61 -0.57
C ARG A 316 -5.49 2.09 -0.59
N GLY A 317 -5.09 1.41 0.48
CA GLY A 317 -4.91 -0.04 0.53
C GLY A 317 -6.03 -0.84 1.20
N TYR A 318 -6.99 -0.22 1.91
CA TYR A 318 -7.90 -0.98 2.77
C TYR A 318 -8.83 -1.96 2.04
N ASN A 319 -9.04 -1.83 0.74
CA ASN A 319 -9.85 -2.78 -0.04
C ASN A 319 -9.07 -4.01 -0.52
N HIS A 320 -7.73 -4.05 -0.38
CA HIS A 320 -6.92 -5.17 -0.80
C HIS A 320 -6.90 -6.30 0.23
N PRO A 321 -7.44 -7.49 -0.08
CA PRO A 321 -7.40 -8.63 0.84
C PRO A 321 -5.98 -9.16 1.09
N SER A 322 -5.05 -8.97 0.17
CA SER A 322 -3.65 -9.36 0.33
C SER A 322 -2.94 -8.61 1.46
N ILE A 323 -3.28 -7.34 1.69
CA ILE A 323 -2.69 -6.57 2.79
C ILE A 323 -3.19 -7.13 4.13
N ILE A 324 -2.27 -7.64 4.93
CA ILE A 324 -2.55 -8.24 6.24
C ILE A 324 -1.90 -7.48 7.39
N PHE A 325 -0.84 -6.72 7.11
CA PHE A 325 -0.18 -5.84 8.06
C PHE A 325 -0.03 -4.44 7.48
N TRP A 326 -0.22 -3.43 8.32
CA TRP A 326 0.22 -2.07 8.08
C TRP A 326 1.57 -1.87 8.76
N SER A 327 2.55 -1.34 8.04
CA SER A 327 3.84 -0.96 8.60
C SER A 327 3.97 0.56 8.61
N LEU A 328 4.34 1.12 9.77
CA LEU A 328 4.39 2.58 9.97
C LEU A 328 5.55 3.24 9.23
N GLY A 329 6.56 2.47 8.87
CA GLY A 329 7.78 2.93 8.21
C GLY A 329 8.96 2.02 8.50
N ASN A 330 10.16 2.49 8.20
CA ASN A 330 11.41 1.80 8.35
C ASN A 330 12.45 2.72 9.00
N GLU A 331 13.28 2.20 9.88
CA GLU A 331 14.50 2.80 10.40
C GLU A 331 14.45 4.32 10.66
N ALA A 332 13.42 4.78 11.35
CA ALA A 332 13.16 6.20 11.58
C ALA A 332 13.10 6.58 13.08
N GLY A 333 13.61 5.71 13.97
CA GLY A 333 13.53 5.89 15.41
C GLY A 333 12.10 5.79 15.94
N MET A 334 11.92 5.99 17.24
CA MET A 334 10.60 5.94 17.88
C MET A 334 10.28 7.25 18.59
N GLY A 335 9.03 7.66 18.54
CA GLY A 335 8.55 8.87 19.20
C GLY A 335 7.08 9.16 18.92
N PRO A 336 6.56 10.29 19.47
CA PRO A 336 5.14 10.64 19.42
C PRO A 336 4.52 10.60 18.03
N ASN A 337 5.28 10.92 16.97
CA ASN A 337 4.75 10.91 15.61
C ASN A 337 4.32 9.51 15.18
N PHE A 338 5.06 8.45 15.54
CA PHE A 338 4.68 7.07 15.26
C PHE A 338 3.60 6.54 16.21
N GLU A 339 3.61 6.96 17.48
CA GLU A 339 2.57 6.61 18.47
C GLU A 339 1.19 7.10 18.00
N GLU A 340 1.12 8.33 17.49
CA GLU A 340 -0.10 8.88 16.90
C GLU A 340 -0.51 8.15 15.64
N CYS A 341 0.43 7.80 14.74
CA CYS A 341 0.15 7.02 13.54
C CYS A 341 -0.43 5.64 13.89
N TYR A 342 0.19 4.91 14.84
CA TYR A 342 -0.32 3.63 15.32
C TYR A 342 -1.75 3.76 15.84
N THR A 343 -1.96 4.73 16.73
CA THR A 343 -3.27 4.98 17.35
C THR A 343 -4.34 5.30 16.31
N TRP A 344 -4.00 6.12 15.32
CA TRP A 344 -4.91 6.44 14.23
C TRP A 344 -5.28 5.19 13.41
N ILE A 345 -4.28 4.39 13.01
CA ILE A 345 -4.54 3.18 12.20
C ILE A 345 -5.41 2.18 12.97
N LYS A 346 -5.14 1.95 14.27
CA LYS A 346 -5.93 1.03 15.10
C LYS A 346 -7.39 1.49 15.28
N ASN A 347 -7.65 2.79 15.20
CA ASN A 347 -9.00 3.34 15.22
C ASN A 347 -9.69 3.21 13.86
N GLU A 348 -8.93 3.39 12.78
CA GLU A 348 -9.43 3.39 11.40
C GLU A 348 -9.65 1.97 10.86
N ASP A 349 -8.68 1.07 11.06
CA ASP A 349 -8.75 -0.32 10.59
C ASP A 349 -8.51 -1.32 11.73
N LYS A 350 -9.59 -1.96 12.16
CA LYS A 350 -9.57 -2.98 13.22
C LYS A 350 -9.36 -4.40 12.68
N THR A 351 -9.20 -4.55 11.37
CA THR A 351 -9.14 -5.86 10.71
C THR A 351 -7.72 -6.34 10.43
N ARG A 352 -6.71 -5.48 10.65
CA ARG A 352 -5.30 -5.79 10.36
C ARG A 352 -4.41 -5.45 11.56
N ALA A 353 -3.29 -6.15 11.64
CA ALA A 353 -2.23 -5.83 12.58
C ALA A 353 -1.38 -4.66 12.07
N VAL A 354 -0.78 -3.95 13.02
CA VAL A 354 0.15 -2.84 12.75
C VAL A 354 1.53 -3.23 13.26
N GLN A 355 2.57 -3.02 12.47
CA GLN A 355 3.95 -3.27 12.86
C GLN A 355 4.84 -2.05 12.70
N TYR A 356 5.90 -1.98 13.51
CA TYR A 356 7.01 -1.07 13.36
C TYR A 356 8.21 -1.58 14.18
N GLU A 357 9.38 -1.75 13.55
CA GLU A 357 10.52 -2.43 14.18
C GLU A 357 11.12 -1.62 15.35
N GLN A 358 11.16 -0.27 15.24
CA GLN A 358 11.69 0.59 16.31
C GLN A 358 10.74 0.70 17.51
N ALA A 359 9.49 0.25 17.38
CA ALA A 359 8.58 0.13 18.52
C ALA A 359 8.92 -1.06 19.44
N GLY A 360 9.76 -1.99 18.98
CA GLY A 360 10.21 -3.14 19.75
C GLY A 360 9.05 -3.98 20.27
N THR A 361 8.91 -4.09 21.60
CA THR A 361 7.81 -4.81 22.26
C THR A 361 6.78 -3.87 22.91
N SER A 362 6.87 -2.57 22.64
CA SER A 362 5.96 -1.56 23.21
C SER A 362 4.52 -1.76 22.76
N GLU A 363 3.60 -1.02 23.33
CA GLU A 363 2.18 -1.02 22.98
C GLU A 363 1.86 -0.47 21.58
N PHE A 364 2.83 0.20 20.94
CA PHE A 364 2.68 0.82 19.63
C PHE A 364 3.07 -0.07 18.44
N THR A 365 3.05 -1.37 18.64
CA THR A 365 3.15 -2.39 17.60
C THR A 365 2.38 -3.64 18.02
N ASP A 366 1.70 -4.29 17.10
CA ASP A 366 1.01 -5.57 17.36
C ASP A 366 1.95 -6.76 17.19
N ILE A 367 3.02 -6.59 16.42
CA ILE A 367 3.98 -7.63 16.04
C ILE A 367 5.37 -7.21 16.53
N PHE A 368 6.10 -8.13 17.14
CA PHE A 368 7.52 -7.94 17.36
C PHE A 368 8.25 -8.29 16.07
N CYS A 369 8.74 -7.27 15.37
CA CYS A 369 9.33 -7.39 14.03
C CYS A 369 10.75 -6.83 13.97
N PRO A 370 11.70 -7.41 14.72
CA PRO A 370 13.10 -6.96 14.72
C PRO A 370 13.76 -7.24 13.37
N MET A 371 14.89 -6.57 13.14
CA MET A 371 15.81 -6.85 12.04
C MET A 371 16.96 -7.70 12.52
N TYR A 372 17.34 -8.70 11.72
CA TYR A 372 18.57 -9.47 11.86
C TYR A 372 18.82 -10.07 13.26
N TYR A 373 17.75 -10.44 13.98
CA TYR A 373 17.91 -11.15 15.24
C TYR A 373 18.61 -12.48 15.00
N ASP A 374 19.60 -12.75 15.83
CA ASP A 374 20.30 -14.02 15.83
C ASP A 374 19.44 -15.16 16.42
N TYR A 375 19.94 -16.38 16.32
CA TYR A 375 19.20 -17.57 16.74
C TYR A 375 18.88 -17.56 18.25
N ASP A 376 19.84 -17.16 19.08
CA ASP A 376 19.68 -17.15 20.53
C ASP A 376 18.65 -16.07 20.97
N ALA A 377 18.69 -14.91 20.34
CA ALA A 377 17.69 -13.85 20.58
C ALA A 377 16.28 -14.31 20.15
N CYS A 378 16.14 -14.96 19.00
CA CYS A 378 14.87 -15.53 18.54
C CYS A 378 14.34 -16.60 19.48
N ILE A 379 15.18 -17.51 19.96
CA ILE A 379 14.82 -18.56 20.93
C ILE A 379 14.39 -17.91 22.25
N LYS A 380 15.21 -17.03 22.80
CA LYS A 380 14.94 -16.33 24.07
C LYS A 380 13.60 -15.57 24.04
N TYR A 381 13.34 -14.84 22.94
CA TYR A 381 12.05 -14.17 22.77
C TYR A 381 10.89 -15.16 22.73
N SER A 382 11.05 -16.23 21.96
CA SER A 382 9.99 -17.23 21.75
C SER A 382 9.63 -17.99 23.03
N GLU A 383 10.58 -18.18 23.93
CA GLU A 383 10.40 -18.81 25.25
C GLU A 383 9.87 -17.83 26.31
N GLY A 384 9.93 -16.52 26.05
CA GLY A 384 9.47 -15.48 26.96
C GLY A 384 7.94 -15.32 27.03
N ASP A 385 7.47 -14.50 27.97
CA ASP A 385 6.04 -14.31 28.28
C ASP A 385 5.31 -13.31 27.39
N ILE A 386 6.04 -12.55 26.56
CA ILE A 386 5.45 -11.52 25.67
C ILE A 386 4.53 -12.19 24.66
N GLN A 387 3.28 -11.75 24.59
CA GLN A 387 2.22 -12.34 23.74
C GLN A 387 2.10 -11.61 22.39
N LYS A 388 3.23 -11.28 21.76
CA LYS A 388 3.27 -10.77 20.39
C LYS A 388 3.98 -11.79 19.48
N PRO A 389 3.49 -12.04 18.26
CA PRO A 389 4.22 -12.89 17.31
C PRO A 389 5.56 -12.28 16.99
N LEU A 390 6.58 -13.12 16.82
CA LEU A 390 7.87 -12.75 16.26
C LEU A 390 7.82 -13.00 14.76
N ILE A 391 7.98 -11.93 13.98
CA ILE A 391 8.08 -11.99 12.52
C ILE A 391 9.15 -10.98 12.14
N GLN A 392 10.35 -11.43 11.80
CA GLN A 392 11.43 -10.51 11.46
C GLN A 392 11.07 -9.73 10.20
N CYS A 393 11.04 -8.40 10.27
CA CYS A 393 10.78 -7.60 9.07
C CYS A 393 11.95 -7.65 8.09
N GLU A 394 13.16 -7.97 8.59
CA GLU A 394 14.33 -8.26 7.78
C GLU A 394 15.18 -9.35 8.45
N TYR A 395 15.60 -10.35 7.67
CA TYR A 395 16.57 -11.35 8.08
C TYR A 395 17.32 -11.93 6.89
N ALA A 396 18.34 -12.75 7.15
CA ALA A 396 19.12 -13.46 6.12
C ALA A 396 19.61 -12.51 4.99
N HIS A 397 20.18 -11.37 5.37
CA HIS A 397 20.70 -10.35 4.45
C HIS A 397 21.63 -10.96 3.41
N ALA A 398 21.28 -10.84 2.14
CA ALA A 398 22.02 -11.40 1.01
C ALA A 398 22.81 -10.32 0.29
N MET A 399 24.02 -10.00 0.80
CA MET A 399 24.95 -9.09 0.16
C MET A 399 26.27 -9.81 -0.09
N GLY A 400 26.68 -9.90 -1.35
CA GLY A 400 27.89 -10.65 -1.72
C GLY A 400 27.75 -12.13 -1.33
N ASN A 401 28.73 -12.66 -0.61
CA ASN A 401 28.76 -14.06 -0.14
C ASN A 401 28.43 -14.17 1.36
N SER A 402 27.44 -13.43 1.83
CA SER A 402 27.11 -13.31 3.24
C SER A 402 25.95 -14.18 3.72
N GLN A 403 25.08 -14.65 2.82
CA GLN A 403 23.91 -15.43 3.19
C GLN A 403 24.30 -16.84 3.64
N GLY A 404 23.91 -17.18 4.86
CA GLY A 404 24.13 -18.50 5.45
C GLY A 404 23.20 -18.73 6.63
N GLY A 405 23.13 -19.98 7.13
CA GLY A 405 22.33 -20.31 8.30
C GLY A 405 20.82 -20.16 8.15
N PHE A 406 20.30 -20.10 6.93
CA PHE A 406 18.86 -19.93 6.65
C PHE A 406 18.03 -21.10 7.18
N LYS A 407 18.55 -22.32 7.05
CA LYS A 407 17.90 -23.54 7.57
C LYS A 407 17.72 -23.47 9.09
N GLU A 408 18.69 -22.96 9.82
CA GLU A 408 18.69 -22.85 11.27
C GLU A 408 17.56 -21.93 11.77
N TYR A 409 17.31 -20.79 11.10
CA TYR A 409 16.14 -19.96 11.38
C TYR A 409 14.83 -20.75 11.22
N TRP A 410 14.69 -21.54 10.15
CA TRP A 410 13.50 -22.32 9.88
C TRP A 410 13.32 -23.53 10.81
N ASP A 411 14.40 -24.07 11.36
CA ASP A 411 14.33 -25.09 12.42
C ASP A 411 13.75 -24.46 13.72
N ILE A 412 14.15 -23.23 14.05
CA ILE A 412 13.60 -22.46 15.19
C ILE A 412 12.13 -22.09 14.94
N ILE A 413 11.80 -21.55 13.77
CA ILE A 413 10.43 -21.17 13.38
C ILE A 413 9.48 -22.38 13.53
N ARG A 414 9.89 -23.56 13.06
CA ARG A 414 9.06 -24.77 13.19
C ARG A 414 8.93 -25.26 14.63
N LYS A 415 9.89 -24.95 15.49
CA LYS A 415 9.89 -25.37 16.90
C LYS A 415 9.03 -24.46 17.78
N TYR A 416 9.00 -23.17 17.52
CA TYR A 416 8.38 -22.18 18.38
C TYR A 416 7.17 -21.53 17.68
N PRO A 417 5.93 -21.85 18.06
CA PRO A 417 4.72 -21.34 17.40
C PRO A 417 4.62 -19.80 17.33
N LYS A 418 5.21 -19.10 18.31
CA LYS A 418 5.25 -17.64 18.36
C LYS A 418 6.15 -17.03 17.27
N TYR A 419 7.15 -17.76 16.80
CA TYR A 419 8.04 -17.32 15.72
C TYR A 419 7.45 -17.76 14.38
N GLN A 420 6.81 -16.84 13.67
CA GLN A 420 6.03 -17.16 12.47
C GLN A 420 6.75 -16.88 11.15
N GLY A 421 8.05 -16.59 11.17
CA GLY A 421 8.82 -16.38 9.95
C GLY A 421 9.47 -15.00 9.86
N GLY A 422 9.64 -14.52 8.64
CA GLY A 422 10.27 -13.22 8.38
C GLY A 422 10.36 -12.93 6.90
N PHE A 423 10.95 -11.78 6.59
CA PHE A 423 11.15 -11.27 5.24
C PHE A 423 12.65 -11.23 4.93
N ILE A 424 13.06 -11.92 3.88
CA ILE A 424 14.46 -11.96 3.46
C ILE A 424 14.85 -10.59 2.91
N TRP A 425 15.92 -10.02 3.37
CA TRP A 425 16.55 -8.86 2.76
C TRP A 425 17.60 -9.31 1.74
N ASP A 426 17.39 -9.20 0.42
CA ASP A 426 16.13 -8.84 -0.18
C ASP A 426 15.77 -9.78 -1.34
N PHE A 427 14.68 -9.51 -2.04
CA PHE A 427 14.13 -10.40 -3.07
C PHE A 427 15.05 -10.56 -4.28
N VAL A 428 15.52 -9.43 -4.83
CA VAL A 428 16.44 -9.38 -5.98
C VAL A 428 17.39 -8.21 -5.86
N ASP A 429 18.58 -8.35 -6.45
CA ASP A 429 19.60 -7.30 -6.48
C ASP A 429 19.06 -5.99 -7.07
N GLN A 430 19.30 -4.88 -6.37
CA GLN A 430 18.91 -3.54 -6.77
C GLN A 430 20.01 -2.92 -7.64
N SER A 431 20.21 -3.44 -8.85
CA SER A 431 21.24 -2.97 -9.75
C SER A 431 20.69 -2.59 -11.11
N CYS A 432 21.37 -1.68 -11.81
CA CYS A 432 21.05 -1.31 -13.17
C CYS A 432 21.90 -2.13 -14.14
N HIS A 433 21.29 -2.53 -15.27
CA HIS A 433 22.07 -3.08 -16.37
C HIS A 433 23.03 -2.00 -16.92
N CYS A 434 24.32 -2.25 -16.84
CA CYS A 434 25.31 -1.37 -17.43
C CYS A 434 25.48 -1.73 -18.90
N LEU A 435 24.95 -0.91 -19.80
CA LEU A 435 25.12 -1.08 -21.26
C LEU A 435 26.49 -0.64 -21.76
N LEU A 436 27.27 0.06 -20.95
CA LEU A 436 28.61 0.53 -21.29
C LEU A 436 29.57 0.25 -20.13
N TYR A 437 30.56 -0.58 -20.39
CA TYR A 437 31.69 -0.86 -19.52
C TYR A 437 32.60 0.36 -19.35
N THR A 438 32.02 1.50 -19.05
CA THR A 438 32.72 2.78 -18.92
C THR A 438 32.19 3.59 -17.75
N SER A 439 31.84 2.93 -16.67
CA SER A 439 31.92 3.60 -15.39
C SER A 439 33.38 3.48 -14.97
N PRO A 440 34.17 4.56 -14.93
CA PRO A 440 35.43 4.50 -14.23
C PRO A 440 35.11 4.22 -12.77
N SER A 441 35.54 3.08 -12.31
CA SER A 441 35.62 2.76 -10.90
C SER A 441 36.33 3.87 -10.13
#